data_2fc3e5045b6ab57db5f43788d00bf9ce
#
_entry.id   2fc3e5045b6ab57db5f43788d00bf9ce
#
_cell.length_a   1.000
_cell.length_b   1.000
_cell.length_c   1.000
_cell.angle_alpha   90.00
_cell.angle_beta   90.00
_cell.angle_gamma   90.00
#
_symmetry.space_group_name_H-M   'P 1'
#
loop_
_entity.id
_entity.type
_entity.pdbx_description
1 polymer ?
#
loop_
_entity_poly.entity_id
_entity_poly.type
_entity_poly.pdbx_seq_one_letter_code
_entity_poly.pdbx_strand_id
1 'polypeptide(L)'
;MAEKEFMEVIDDEAENFFSNLISFNINTEEVCMGFGIRNLKEKNEVNIHTYMHLTIPHFLRFADTVNQQVNLLVERGVISREPEQ
;
A
#
# COMPACT_ATOMS: atom_id res chain seq x y z
N MET A 1 -9.24 18.31 26.13
CA MET A 1 -9.18 17.85 24.80
C MET A 1 -7.78 17.45 24.43
N ALA A 2 -7.76 16.48 23.64
CA ALA A 2 -6.47 16.00 23.25
C ALA A 2 -5.80 16.99 22.36
N GLU A 3 -4.55 17.17 22.56
CA GLU A 3 -3.81 17.97 21.71
C GLU A 3 -3.57 17.29 20.46
N LYS A 4 -3.78 17.97 19.39
CA LYS A 4 -3.37 17.45 18.13
C LYS A 4 -1.92 17.62 18.02
N GLU A 5 -1.27 16.53 17.77
CA GLU A 5 0.13 16.61 17.50
C GLU A 5 0.34 16.87 16.04
N PHE A 6 1.06 17.92 15.77
CA PHE A 6 1.39 18.20 14.39
C PHE A 6 2.69 17.55 14.05
N MET A 7 2.68 16.68 13.07
CA MET A 7 3.90 16.04 12.61
C MET A 7 4.36 16.77 11.37
N GLU A 8 5.62 17.10 11.38
CA GLU A 8 6.21 17.72 10.22
C GLU A 8 6.63 16.63 9.27
N VAL A 9 6.19 16.69 8.03
CA VAL A 9 6.55 15.71 7.04
C VAL A 9 7.77 16.19 6.28
N ILE A 10 8.83 15.42 6.34
CA ILE A 10 10.05 15.74 5.63
C ILE A 10 10.25 14.68 4.58
N ASP A 11 10.13 15.06 3.32
CA ASP A 11 10.21 14.09 2.23
C ASP A 11 11.24 14.46 1.19
N ASP A 12 12.30 15.17 1.63
CA ASP A 12 13.32 15.62 0.69
C ASP A 12 13.97 14.46 -0.04
N GLU A 13 14.07 13.32 0.62
CA GLU A 13 14.71 12.17 0.00
C GLU A 13 13.72 11.11 -0.46
N ALA A 14 12.46 11.44 -0.45
CA ALA A 14 11.46 10.49 -0.90
C ALA A 14 11.53 10.35 -2.42
N GLU A 15 11.28 9.14 -2.88
CA GLU A 15 11.28 8.86 -4.30
C GLU A 15 9.91 8.41 -4.72
N ASN A 16 9.55 8.68 -5.94
CA ASN A 16 8.25 8.34 -6.46
C ASN A 16 8.36 7.18 -7.42
N PHE A 17 7.57 6.14 -7.18
CA PHE A 17 7.56 4.98 -8.04
C PHE A 17 6.14 4.65 -8.42
N PHE A 18 5.98 4.12 -9.60
CA PHE A 18 4.71 3.59 -10.04
C PHE A 18 4.73 2.08 -9.85
N SER A 19 3.61 1.52 -9.43
CA SER A 19 3.51 0.09 -9.26
C SER A 19 2.16 -0.37 -9.74
N ASN A 20 2.12 -1.45 -10.48
CA ASN A 20 0.86 -2.08 -10.83
C ASN A 20 0.80 -3.52 -10.35
N LEU A 21 1.72 -3.89 -9.45
CA LEU A 21 1.73 -5.23 -8.89
C LEU A 21 2.28 -5.18 -7.49
N ILE A 22 1.63 -5.88 -6.58
CA ILE A 22 2.11 -6.01 -5.21
C ILE A 22 2.22 -7.48 -4.89
N SER A 23 3.33 -7.88 -4.30
CA SER A 23 3.49 -9.23 -3.82
C SER A 23 3.68 -9.20 -2.31
N PHE A 24 3.32 -10.28 -1.66
CA PHE A 24 3.44 -10.39 -0.21
C PHE A 24 4.23 -11.63 0.15
N ASN A 25 5.10 -11.49 1.12
CA ASN A 25 5.79 -12.61 1.70
C ASN A 25 5.67 -12.45 3.21
N ILE A 26 4.93 -13.35 3.84
CA ILE A 26 4.55 -13.19 5.23
C ILE A 26 5.11 -14.34 6.04
N ASN A 27 5.72 -14.02 7.17
CA ASN A 27 6.11 -15.04 8.13
C ASN A 27 5.54 -14.65 9.50
N THR A 28 6.02 -15.27 10.56
CA THR A 28 5.43 -15.04 11.87
C THR A 28 5.86 -13.72 12.49
N GLU A 29 6.81 -13.03 11.89
CA GLU A 29 7.35 -11.81 12.49
C GLU A 29 7.17 -10.59 11.63
N GLU A 30 7.09 -10.75 10.34
CA GLU A 30 7.02 -9.57 9.49
C GLU A 30 6.31 -9.88 8.18
N VAL A 31 5.90 -8.82 7.54
CA VAL A 31 5.34 -8.86 6.20
C VAL A 31 6.28 -8.10 5.29
N CYS A 32 6.67 -8.72 4.20
CA CYS A 32 7.46 -8.04 3.18
C CYS A 32 6.58 -7.81 1.97
N MET A 33 6.39 -6.57 1.59
CA MET A 33 5.60 -6.22 0.43
C MET A 33 6.54 -5.82 -0.70
N GLY A 34 6.38 -6.46 -1.84
CA GLY A 34 7.15 -6.10 -3.02
C GLY A 34 6.27 -5.32 -3.98
N PHE A 35 6.76 -4.19 -4.42
CA PHE A 35 6.05 -3.36 -5.37
C PHE A 35 6.78 -3.39 -6.69
N GLY A 36 6.05 -3.57 -7.76
CA GLY A 36 6.72 -3.70 -9.03
C GLY A 36 5.82 -3.44 -10.22
N ILE A 37 6.38 -3.75 -11.37
CA ILE A 37 5.71 -3.54 -12.64
C ILE A 37 5.57 -4.89 -13.31
N ARG A 38 4.35 -5.24 -13.67
CA ARG A 38 4.12 -6.40 -14.49
C ARG A 38 4.24 -5.97 -15.94
N ASN A 39 5.05 -6.71 -16.68
CA ASN A 39 5.22 -6.42 -18.08
C ASN A 39 4.05 -7.02 -18.85
N LEU A 40 3.28 -6.16 -19.49
CA LEU A 40 2.10 -6.63 -20.20
C LEU A 40 2.44 -7.40 -21.46
N LYS A 41 3.61 -7.17 -22.00
CA LYS A 41 4.03 -7.90 -23.20
C LYS A 41 4.68 -9.22 -22.87
N GLU A 42 5.44 -9.25 -21.77
CA GLU A 42 6.07 -10.47 -21.33
C GLU A 42 5.34 -10.92 -20.09
N LYS A 43 4.34 -11.74 -20.28
CA LYS A 43 3.40 -12.03 -19.22
C LYS A 43 4.01 -12.70 -18.01
N ASN A 44 5.14 -13.35 -18.19
CA ASN A 44 5.76 -14.06 -17.08
C ASN A 44 6.83 -13.24 -16.38
N GLU A 45 6.93 -11.98 -16.73
CA GLU A 45 8.01 -11.17 -16.20
C GLU A 45 7.47 -10.06 -15.33
N VAL A 46 7.99 -9.99 -14.10
CA VAL A 46 7.63 -8.97 -13.15
C VAL A 46 8.91 -8.39 -12.61
N ASN A 47 9.01 -7.07 -12.61
CA ASN A 47 10.17 -6.39 -12.07
C ASN A 47 9.79 -5.72 -10.77
N ILE A 48 10.36 -6.20 -9.67
CA ILE A 48 10.12 -5.62 -8.36
C ILE A 48 11.15 -4.53 -8.13
N HIS A 49 10.70 -3.32 -7.86
CA HIS A 49 11.64 -2.22 -7.65
C HIS A 49 11.73 -1.79 -6.19
N THR A 50 10.82 -2.24 -5.33
CA THR A 50 10.82 -1.82 -3.95
C THR A 50 10.31 -2.93 -3.06
N TYR A 51 11.03 -3.18 -1.97
CA TYR A 51 10.54 -4.07 -0.93
C TYR A 51 10.34 -3.25 0.32
N MET A 52 9.18 -3.41 0.95
CA MET A 52 8.86 -2.72 2.18
C MET A 52 8.60 -3.76 3.25
N HIS A 53 9.30 -3.64 4.37
CA HIS A 53 9.18 -4.60 5.47
C HIS A 53 8.43 -3.96 6.61
N LEU A 54 7.43 -4.66 7.11
CA LEU A 54 6.61 -4.16 8.21
C LEU A 54 6.52 -5.23 9.28
N THR A 55 6.51 -4.82 10.54
CA THR A 55 6.16 -5.76 11.59
C THR A 55 4.70 -6.13 11.42
N ILE A 56 4.31 -7.26 12.03
CA ILE A 56 2.91 -7.69 11.93
C ILE A 56 1.96 -6.63 12.51
N PRO A 57 2.21 -6.08 13.70
CA PRO A 57 1.30 -5.05 14.21
C PRO A 57 1.21 -3.83 13.32
N HIS A 58 2.33 -3.42 12.73
CA HIS A 58 2.31 -2.26 11.85
C HIS A 58 1.54 -2.58 10.57
N PHE A 59 1.68 -3.81 10.08
CA PHE A 59 0.95 -4.22 8.89
C PHE A 59 -0.56 -4.18 9.14
N LEU A 60 -0.99 -4.57 10.34
CA LEU A 60 -2.42 -4.52 10.66
C LEU A 60 -2.94 -3.09 10.68
N ARG A 61 -2.14 -2.17 11.22
CA ARG A 61 -2.53 -0.76 11.21
C ARG A 61 -2.54 -0.21 9.79
N PHE A 62 -1.59 -0.65 8.97
CA PHE A 62 -1.55 -0.25 7.59
C PHE A 62 -2.81 -0.72 6.85
N ALA A 63 -3.22 -1.97 7.10
CA ALA A 63 -4.41 -2.51 6.46
C ALA A 63 -5.65 -1.72 6.86
N ASP A 64 -5.73 -1.33 8.14
CA ASP A 64 -6.84 -0.53 8.62
C ASP A 64 -6.87 0.82 7.91
N THR A 65 -5.72 1.45 7.80
CA THR A 65 -5.63 2.75 7.13
C THR A 65 -6.04 2.65 5.68
N VAL A 66 -5.59 1.60 5.00
CA VAL A 66 -5.97 1.41 3.60
C VAL A 66 -7.48 1.24 3.48
N ASN A 67 -8.06 0.47 4.40
CA ASN A 67 -9.50 0.24 4.36
C ASN A 67 -10.27 1.54 4.58
N GLN A 68 -9.77 2.41 5.45
CA GLN A 68 -10.39 3.72 5.65
C GLN A 68 -10.34 4.56 4.39
N GLN A 69 -9.23 4.49 3.65
CA GLN A 69 -9.12 5.24 2.41
C GLN A 69 -10.08 4.71 1.36
N VAL A 70 -10.26 3.38 1.32
CA VAL A 70 -11.23 2.79 0.40
C VAL A 70 -12.64 3.29 0.72
N ASN A 71 -12.97 3.36 2.02
CA ASN A 71 -14.28 3.87 2.42
C ASN A 71 -14.49 5.31 1.96
N LEU A 72 -13.45 6.13 2.05
CA LEU A 72 -13.56 7.51 1.59
C LEU A 72 -13.79 7.57 0.09
N LEU A 73 -13.14 6.70 -0.67
CA LEU A 73 -13.35 6.69 -2.11
C LEU A 73 -14.78 6.31 -2.45
N VAL A 74 -15.33 5.37 -1.70
CA VAL A 74 -16.72 4.98 -1.91
C VAL A 74 -17.65 6.14 -1.58
N GLU A 75 -17.40 6.82 -0.47
CA GLU A 75 -18.25 7.93 -0.06
C GLU A 75 -18.22 9.07 -1.05
N ARG A 76 -17.08 9.28 -1.69
CA ARG A 76 -16.94 10.34 -2.68
C ARG A 76 -17.42 9.93 -4.04
N GLY A 77 -17.89 8.69 -4.19
CA GLY A 77 -18.41 8.21 -5.46
C GLY A 77 -17.35 7.88 -6.49
N VAL A 78 -16.09 7.77 -6.07
CA VAL A 78 -15.05 7.46 -7.01
C VAL A 78 -15.09 5.99 -7.41
N ILE A 79 -15.41 5.10 -6.45
CA ILE A 79 -15.49 3.67 -6.72
C ILE A 79 -16.72 3.11 -6.06
N SER A 80 -17.09 1.91 -6.49
CA SER A 80 -18.13 1.14 -5.84
C SER A 80 -17.45 0.09 -4.99
N ARG A 81 -17.98 -0.12 -3.78
CA ARG A 81 -17.37 -1.14 -2.95
C ARG A 81 -17.64 -2.52 -3.49
N GLU A 82 -18.74 -2.69 -4.20
CA GLU A 82 -19.06 -4.00 -4.69
C GLU A 82 -18.39 -4.23 -6.01
N PRO A 83 -17.61 -5.29 -6.13
CA PRO A 83 -16.90 -5.51 -7.38
C PRO A 83 -17.83 -5.90 -8.49
N GLU A 84 -17.42 -5.62 -9.69
CA GLU A 84 -18.15 -6.02 -10.85
C GLU A 84 -17.97 -7.48 -11.04
N GLN A 85 -18.99 -8.14 -11.48
CA GLN A 85 -18.96 -9.58 -11.74
C GLN A 85 -18.70 -9.93 -13.18
#